data_ac7d4060fdeb8f736aba1a6871f5163f
#
_entry.id   ac7d4060fdeb8f736aba1a6871f5163f
#
_cell.length_a   1.000
_cell.length_b   1.000
_cell.length_c   1.000
_cell.angle_alpha   90.00
_cell.angle_beta   90.00
_cell.angle_gamma   90.00
#
_symmetry.space_group_name_H-M   'P 1'
#
loop_
_entity.id
_entity.type
_entity.pdbx_description
1 polymer ?
#
loop_
_entity_poly.entity_id
_entity_poly.type
_entity_poly.pdbx_seq_one_letter_code
_entity_poly.pdbx_strand_id
1 'polypeptide(L)'
;MSKISLLDCTLRDGGYINNWEFGTETISETKRLLEEAGVDILELGFLRNEPYQNGRTVFNSVDQVKALIGNKRPGMQYAVMAEVANPFPLEMLEPADDQGPDIIRVIVWKTKRNSQGFEVDALQEGFLYCKGIVEKGYRLCVQPARVDQYSEEEFVAMVERFAELDPMAVYVVDSWGTQNPEDLLRYMRFADRHMPAHISLGYHGHNNMMQAMSTAQVMMKENFRRDMILDASVYGIGRGAGNLNLELIGKYMDEQLGTDYDIDPMLEIYERYVKDIYDMEPWGY
;
A
#
# COMPACT_ATOMS: atom_id res chain seq x y z
N MET A 1 16.97 11.39 12.67
CA MET A 1 16.48 11.20 11.30
C MET A 1 15.08 10.66 11.39
N SER A 2 14.20 11.04 10.46
CA SER A 2 12.86 10.46 10.33
C SER A 2 12.99 8.97 10.07
N LYS A 3 12.09 8.15 10.64
CA LYS A 3 12.06 6.71 10.36
C LYS A 3 11.53 6.48 8.93
N ILE A 4 12.13 5.54 8.19
CA ILE A 4 11.58 5.03 6.94
C ILE A 4 11.19 3.58 7.17
N SER A 5 9.93 3.24 6.98
CA SER A 5 9.39 1.90 7.14
C SER A 5 9.16 1.25 5.78
N LEU A 6 9.43 -0.04 5.69
CA LEU A 6 9.20 -0.86 4.50
C LEU A 6 7.86 -1.59 4.62
N LEU A 7 6.97 -1.40 3.64
CA LEU A 7 5.70 -2.10 3.53
C LEU A 7 5.77 -3.08 2.35
N ASP A 8 5.47 -4.35 2.64
CA ASP A 8 5.23 -5.33 1.57
C ASP A 8 3.78 -5.31 1.10
N CYS A 9 3.57 -5.28 -0.22
CA CYS A 9 2.26 -5.36 -0.86
C CYS A 9 2.14 -6.53 -1.86
N THR A 10 2.98 -7.56 -1.75
CA THR A 10 3.01 -8.72 -2.65
C THR A 10 1.65 -9.39 -2.78
N LEU A 11 1.01 -9.71 -1.66
CA LEU A 11 -0.29 -10.38 -1.62
C LEU A 11 -1.47 -9.49 -2.03
N ARG A 12 -1.29 -8.18 -2.03
CA ARG A 12 -2.33 -7.23 -2.43
C ARG A 12 -2.15 -6.76 -3.88
N ASP A 13 -1.03 -6.08 -4.19
CA ASP A 13 -0.80 -5.51 -5.52
C ASP A 13 -0.40 -6.59 -6.53
N GLY A 14 0.39 -7.57 -6.09
CA GLY A 14 0.72 -8.73 -6.91
C GLY A 14 -0.51 -9.51 -7.39
N GLY A 15 -1.60 -9.46 -6.64
CA GLY A 15 -2.85 -10.10 -7.01
C GLY A 15 -3.50 -9.57 -8.30
N TYR A 16 -3.13 -8.39 -8.78
CA TYR A 16 -3.57 -7.93 -10.10
C TYR A 16 -3.05 -8.81 -11.25
N ILE A 17 -2.00 -9.58 -11.04
CA ILE A 17 -1.44 -10.50 -12.04
C ILE A 17 -2.27 -11.79 -12.12
N ASN A 18 -2.65 -12.36 -10.97
CA ASN A 18 -3.26 -13.69 -10.88
C ASN A 18 -4.69 -13.65 -10.31
N ASN A 19 -5.38 -12.51 -10.38
CA ASN A 19 -6.72 -12.31 -9.79
C ASN A 19 -6.77 -12.65 -8.29
N TRP A 20 -5.68 -12.34 -7.56
CA TRP A 20 -5.47 -12.67 -6.14
C TRP A 20 -5.52 -14.16 -5.80
N GLU A 21 -5.46 -15.04 -6.78
CA GLU A 21 -5.51 -16.51 -6.64
C GLU A 21 -4.09 -17.06 -6.42
N PHE A 22 -3.55 -16.89 -5.19
CA PHE A 22 -2.21 -17.38 -4.84
C PHE A 22 -2.21 -18.83 -4.35
N GLY A 23 -3.34 -19.33 -3.82
CA GLY A 23 -3.42 -20.60 -3.10
C GLY A 23 -3.06 -20.45 -1.62
N THR A 24 -3.64 -21.30 -0.79
CA THR A 24 -3.52 -21.21 0.69
C THR A 24 -2.10 -21.37 1.19
N GLU A 25 -1.33 -22.27 0.61
CA GLU A 25 0.07 -22.51 0.96
C GLU A 25 0.92 -21.28 0.65
N THR A 26 0.83 -20.74 -0.57
CA THR A 26 1.57 -19.55 -0.98
C THR A 26 1.26 -18.37 -0.08
N ILE A 27 -0.02 -18.14 0.25
CA ILE A 27 -0.42 -17.03 1.13
C ILE A 27 0.21 -17.18 2.52
N SER A 28 0.10 -18.36 3.13
CA SER A 28 0.61 -18.61 4.47
C SER A 28 2.12 -18.55 4.55
N GLU A 29 2.83 -19.12 3.57
CA GLU A 29 4.29 -19.14 3.53
C GLU A 29 4.86 -17.76 3.17
N THR A 30 4.25 -17.03 2.23
CA THR A 30 4.63 -15.64 1.94
C THR A 30 4.53 -14.79 3.19
N LYS A 31 3.40 -14.86 3.92
CA LYS A 31 3.26 -14.17 5.21
C LYS A 31 4.38 -14.54 6.18
N ARG A 32 4.62 -15.84 6.41
CA ARG A 32 5.64 -16.33 7.34
C ARG A 32 7.05 -15.83 6.98
N LEU A 33 7.40 -15.93 5.71
CA LEU A 33 8.72 -15.51 5.23
C LEU A 33 8.91 -13.99 5.28
N LEU A 34 7.86 -13.19 5.02
CA LEU A 34 7.91 -11.73 5.18
C LEU A 34 8.01 -11.32 6.66
N GLU A 35 7.38 -12.07 7.56
CA GLU A 35 7.57 -11.92 9.00
C GLU A 35 9.03 -12.25 9.40
N GLU A 36 9.63 -13.28 8.85
CA GLU A 36 11.06 -13.61 9.05
C GLU A 36 11.97 -12.53 8.49
N ALA A 37 11.67 -12.03 7.30
CA ALA A 37 12.40 -10.93 6.66
C ALA A 37 12.38 -9.62 7.47
N GLY A 38 11.41 -9.47 8.40
CA GLY A 38 11.35 -8.34 9.31
C GLY A 38 10.81 -7.06 8.69
N VAL A 39 9.99 -7.13 7.62
CA VAL A 39 9.32 -5.95 7.06
C VAL A 39 8.49 -5.25 8.14
N ASP A 40 8.39 -3.92 8.09
CA ASP A 40 7.66 -3.17 9.13
C ASP A 40 6.14 -3.35 9.02
N ILE A 41 5.61 -3.42 7.79
CA ILE A 41 4.18 -3.50 7.52
C ILE A 41 3.94 -4.56 6.44
N LEU A 42 2.98 -5.45 6.69
CA LEU A 42 2.57 -6.49 5.75
C LEU A 42 1.14 -6.27 5.28
N GLU A 43 0.94 -5.99 3.99
CA GLU A 43 -0.38 -5.82 3.38
C GLU A 43 -0.91 -7.15 2.84
N LEU A 44 -1.91 -7.70 3.53
CA LEU A 44 -2.39 -9.07 3.33
C LEU A 44 -3.31 -9.26 2.12
N GLY A 45 -3.89 -8.20 1.59
CA GLY A 45 -4.83 -8.26 0.46
C GLY A 45 -5.88 -7.16 0.51
N PHE A 46 -6.99 -7.40 -0.19
CA PHE A 46 -8.14 -6.48 -0.23
C PHE A 46 -9.25 -6.89 0.74
N LEU A 47 -9.90 -5.89 1.33
CA LEU A 47 -11.19 -6.01 1.99
C LEU A 47 -12.28 -5.48 1.05
N ARG A 48 -13.15 -6.36 0.51
CA ARG A 48 -14.17 -6.04 -0.50
C ARG A 48 -15.48 -6.77 -0.23
N ASN A 49 -16.58 -6.19 -0.72
CA ASN A 49 -17.90 -6.83 -0.68
C ASN A 49 -18.10 -7.78 -1.87
N GLU A 50 -17.34 -8.86 -1.88
CA GLU A 50 -17.47 -9.94 -2.88
C GLU A 50 -17.34 -11.32 -2.21
N PRO A 51 -17.84 -12.41 -2.84
CA PRO A 51 -17.78 -13.73 -2.24
C PRO A 51 -16.36 -14.17 -1.94
N TYR A 52 -16.12 -14.61 -0.69
CA TYR A 52 -14.82 -15.13 -0.28
C TYR A 52 -14.51 -16.46 -0.98
N GLN A 53 -13.27 -16.62 -1.38
CA GLN A 53 -12.73 -17.87 -1.92
C GLN A 53 -11.43 -18.21 -1.19
N ASN A 54 -11.34 -19.44 -0.69
CA ASN A 54 -10.11 -19.90 -0.05
C ASN A 54 -8.95 -19.92 -1.08
N GLY A 55 -7.78 -19.46 -0.65
CA GLY A 55 -6.63 -19.30 -1.54
C GLY A 55 -6.60 -18.00 -2.34
N ARG A 56 -7.56 -17.09 -2.12
CA ARG A 56 -7.53 -15.70 -2.61
C ARG A 56 -7.25 -14.71 -1.49
N THR A 57 -6.54 -13.64 -1.81
CA THR A 57 -6.26 -12.53 -0.89
C THR A 57 -7.26 -11.38 -1.03
N VAL A 58 -8.53 -11.74 -1.26
CA VAL A 58 -9.69 -10.85 -1.21
C VAL A 58 -10.63 -11.35 -0.13
N PHE A 59 -10.81 -10.55 0.91
CA PHE A 59 -11.56 -10.88 2.10
C PHE A 59 -12.89 -10.13 2.12
N ASN A 60 -13.95 -10.78 2.60
CA ASN A 60 -15.25 -10.15 2.82
C ASN A 60 -15.67 -10.10 4.30
N SER A 61 -14.73 -10.35 5.21
CA SER A 61 -14.86 -10.11 6.64
C SER A 61 -13.48 -9.89 7.29
N VAL A 62 -13.46 -9.19 8.40
CA VAL A 62 -12.26 -9.02 9.23
C VAL A 62 -11.82 -10.34 9.86
N ASP A 63 -12.76 -11.26 10.17
CA ASP A 63 -12.43 -12.57 10.73
C ASP A 63 -11.55 -13.43 9.82
N GLN A 64 -11.72 -13.34 8.50
CA GLN A 64 -10.85 -14.01 7.54
C GLN A 64 -9.43 -13.45 7.58
N VAL A 65 -9.30 -12.12 7.74
CA VAL A 65 -8.01 -11.47 7.92
C VAL A 65 -7.36 -11.88 9.23
N LYS A 66 -8.13 -11.92 10.34
CA LYS A 66 -7.67 -12.42 11.64
C LYS A 66 -7.18 -13.86 11.57
N ALA A 67 -7.92 -14.73 10.87
CA ALA A 67 -7.53 -16.13 10.67
C ALA A 67 -6.19 -16.26 9.93
N LEU A 68 -5.93 -15.39 8.94
CA LEU A 68 -4.65 -15.36 8.24
C LEU A 68 -3.53 -14.77 9.11
N ILE A 69 -3.80 -13.70 9.85
CA ILE A 69 -2.81 -13.08 10.76
C ILE A 69 -2.36 -14.10 11.81
N GLY A 70 -3.31 -14.76 12.47
CA GLY A 70 -3.03 -15.63 13.62
C GLY A 70 -2.38 -14.84 14.76
N ASN A 71 -1.21 -15.28 15.20
CA ASN A 71 -0.44 -14.54 16.19
C ASN A 71 0.39 -13.45 15.53
N LYS A 72 0.15 -12.20 15.88
CA LYS A 72 0.96 -11.07 15.38
C LYS A 72 2.41 -11.18 15.84
N ARG A 73 3.33 -10.89 14.92
CA ARG A 73 4.74 -10.75 15.27
C ARG A 73 4.96 -9.40 15.97
N PRO A 74 5.64 -9.38 17.15
CA PRO A 74 5.95 -8.14 17.84
C PRO A 74 6.75 -7.17 16.95
N GLY A 75 6.34 -5.91 16.92
CA GLY A 75 7.01 -4.86 16.14
C GLY A 75 6.57 -4.74 14.68
N MET A 76 5.82 -5.71 14.15
CA MET A 76 5.24 -5.69 12.81
C MET A 76 3.78 -5.21 12.86
N GLN A 77 3.33 -4.56 11.79
CA GLN A 77 1.95 -4.15 11.59
C GLN A 77 1.33 -4.87 10.40
N TYR A 78 0.04 -5.14 10.47
CA TYR A 78 -0.71 -5.81 9.43
C TYR A 78 -1.73 -4.87 8.82
N ALA A 79 -1.76 -4.83 7.50
CA ALA A 79 -2.64 -3.95 6.73
C ALA A 79 -3.53 -4.73 5.77
N VAL A 80 -4.67 -4.15 5.46
CA VAL A 80 -5.51 -4.53 4.31
C VAL A 80 -5.87 -3.29 3.51
N MET A 81 -6.11 -3.47 2.21
CA MET A 81 -6.55 -2.39 1.33
C MET A 81 -8.06 -2.41 1.19
N ALA A 82 -8.69 -1.24 1.25
CA ALA A 82 -10.06 -1.01 0.82
C ALA A 82 -10.07 0.02 -0.32
N GLU A 83 -11.13 0.05 -1.11
CA GLU A 83 -11.24 0.92 -2.26
C GLU A 83 -12.63 1.58 -2.32
N VAL A 84 -12.67 2.90 -2.50
CA VAL A 84 -13.93 3.64 -2.55
C VAL A 84 -14.77 3.29 -3.79
N ALA A 85 -14.14 2.85 -4.88
CA ALA A 85 -14.85 2.44 -6.09
C ALA A 85 -15.62 1.10 -5.93
N ASN A 86 -15.18 0.22 -5.01
CA ASN A 86 -15.87 -1.02 -4.64
C ASN A 86 -15.73 -1.21 -3.11
N PRO A 87 -16.45 -0.39 -2.32
CA PRO A 87 -16.19 -0.30 -0.89
C PRO A 87 -16.67 -1.54 -0.14
N PHE A 88 -15.88 -1.96 0.83
CA PHE A 88 -16.39 -2.86 1.87
C PHE A 88 -17.40 -2.09 2.73
N PRO A 89 -18.62 -2.63 2.99
CA PRO A 89 -19.65 -1.92 3.73
C PRO A 89 -19.21 -1.61 5.18
N LEU A 90 -19.27 -0.34 5.56
CA LEU A 90 -18.86 0.10 6.91
C LEU A 90 -19.71 -0.51 8.03
N GLU A 91 -20.97 -0.85 7.75
CA GLU A 91 -21.85 -1.53 8.68
C GLU A 91 -21.41 -2.98 8.96
N MET A 92 -20.67 -3.60 8.04
CA MET A 92 -20.09 -4.94 8.20
C MET A 92 -18.66 -4.87 8.78
N LEU A 93 -18.06 -3.69 8.83
CA LEU A 93 -16.75 -3.51 9.40
C LEU A 93 -16.84 -3.53 10.93
N GLU A 94 -16.29 -4.58 11.55
CA GLU A 94 -16.19 -4.66 13.00
C GLU A 94 -15.24 -3.60 13.55
N PRO A 95 -15.40 -3.17 14.82
CA PRO A 95 -14.42 -2.33 15.49
C PRO A 95 -13.03 -2.98 15.49
N ALA A 96 -12.00 -2.16 15.38
CA ALA A 96 -10.61 -2.63 15.46
C ALA A 96 -10.34 -3.30 16.80
N ASP A 97 -9.57 -4.37 16.77
CA ASP A 97 -9.10 -5.09 17.95
C ASP A 97 -7.64 -5.55 17.78
N ASP A 98 -7.08 -6.14 18.85
CA ASP A 98 -5.67 -6.55 18.88
C ASP A 98 -5.35 -7.74 17.94
N GLN A 99 -6.35 -8.48 17.47
CA GLN A 99 -6.16 -9.67 16.63
C GLN A 99 -6.29 -9.38 15.15
N GLY A 100 -7.05 -8.33 14.79
CA GLY A 100 -7.30 -7.94 13.40
C GLY A 100 -6.18 -7.12 12.77
N PRO A 101 -6.38 -6.63 11.55
CA PRO A 101 -5.43 -5.72 10.90
C PRO A 101 -5.29 -4.43 11.72
N ASP A 102 -4.07 -3.91 11.82
CA ASP A 102 -3.78 -2.64 12.50
C ASP A 102 -4.17 -1.44 11.65
N ILE A 103 -4.09 -1.62 10.33
CA ILE A 103 -4.19 -0.55 9.34
C ILE A 103 -5.20 -0.93 8.26
N ILE A 104 -6.11 -0.03 7.95
CA ILE A 104 -6.86 -0.07 6.69
C ILE A 104 -6.33 1.05 5.79
N ARG A 105 -5.81 0.65 4.63
CA ARG A 105 -5.35 1.55 3.57
C ARG A 105 -6.50 1.77 2.60
N VAL A 106 -6.77 2.99 2.20
CA VAL A 106 -7.93 3.31 1.37
C VAL A 106 -7.51 3.97 0.07
N ILE A 107 -7.81 3.32 -1.06
CA ILE A 107 -7.68 3.95 -2.38
C ILE A 107 -8.83 4.95 -2.54
N VAL A 108 -8.47 6.23 -2.66
CA VAL A 108 -9.42 7.32 -2.95
C VAL A 108 -9.18 7.87 -4.35
N TRP A 109 -10.26 8.13 -5.07
CA TRP A 109 -10.21 8.66 -6.42
C TRP A 109 -10.61 10.14 -6.41
N LYS A 110 -9.93 10.96 -7.21
CA LYS A 110 -10.32 12.36 -7.43
C LYS A 110 -11.69 12.45 -8.07
N THR A 111 -11.92 11.63 -9.09
CA THR A 111 -13.18 11.59 -9.85
C THR A 111 -13.66 10.15 -10.04
N LYS A 112 -14.96 10.01 -10.26
CA LYS A 112 -15.57 8.75 -10.70
C LYS A 112 -16.58 9.02 -11.82
N ARG A 113 -16.94 7.98 -12.57
CA ARG A 113 -18.03 8.09 -13.54
C ARG A 113 -19.38 7.82 -12.85
N ASN A 114 -20.33 8.72 -13.02
CA ASN A 114 -21.69 8.52 -12.57
C ASN A 114 -22.48 7.55 -13.51
N SER A 115 -23.73 7.23 -13.17
CA SER A 115 -24.59 6.33 -13.96
C SER A 115 -24.85 6.81 -15.39
N GLN A 116 -24.61 8.07 -15.69
CA GLN A 116 -24.75 8.68 -17.03
C GLN A 116 -23.42 8.74 -17.78
N GLY A 117 -22.30 8.22 -17.18
CA GLY A 117 -20.97 8.20 -17.77
C GLY A 117 -20.15 9.49 -17.63
N PHE A 118 -20.67 10.51 -16.94
CA PHE A 118 -19.95 11.77 -16.69
C PHE A 118 -19.00 11.63 -15.50
N GLU A 119 -17.83 12.26 -15.60
CA GLU A 119 -16.91 12.40 -14.46
C GLU A 119 -17.51 13.36 -13.41
N VAL A 120 -17.49 12.92 -12.16
CA VAL A 120 -17.93 13.69 -10.99
C VAL A 120 -16.89 13.58 -9.88
N ASP A 121 -16.82 14.59 -9.01
CA ASP A 121 -15.94 14.58 -7.84
C ASP A 121 -16.27 13.38 -6.93
N ALA A 122 -15.24 12.63 -6.54
CA ALA A 122 -15.35 11.48 -5.64
C ALA A 122 -14.65 11.69 -4.29
N LEU A 123 -13.95 12.81 -4.09
CA LEU A 123 -13.17 13.05 -2.86
C LEU A 123 -14.04 13.14 -1.62
N GLN A 124 -15.27 13.71 -1.74
CA GLN A 124 -16.20 13.76 -0.60
C GLN A 124 -16.63 12.37 -0.13
N GLU A 125 -16.92 11.47 -1.07
CA GLU A 125 -17.27 10.09 -0.76
C GLU A 125 -16.09 9.36 -0.11
N GLY A 126 -14.88 9.53 -0.69
CA GLY A 126 -13.64 9.01 -0.14
C GLY A 126 -13.38 9.49 1.29
N PHE A 127 -13.57 10.78 1.55
CA PHE A 127 -13.42 11.34 2.89
C PHE A 127 -14.39 10.72 3.90
N LEU A 128 -15.67 10.59 3.54
CA LEU A 128 -16.68 9.99 4.42
C LEU A 128 -16.41 8.51 4.69
N TYR A 129 -15.95 7.77 3.70
CA TYR A 129 -15.55 6.37 3.86
C TYR A 129 -14.35 6.24 4.80
N CYS A 130 -13.30 7.02 4.60
CA CYS A 130 -12.14 7.09 5.47
C CYS A 130 -12.51 7.46 6.92
N LYS A 131 -13.42 8.44 7.09
CA LYS A 131 -13.94 8.82 8.40
C LYS A 131 -14.61 7.65 9.11
N GLY A 132 -15.45 6.89 8.40
CA GLY A 132 -16.08 5.69 8.97
C GLY A 132 -15.08 4.62 9.42
N ILE A 133 -13.96 4.46 8.71
CA ILE A 133 -12.88 3.54 9.10
C ILE A 133 -12.20 4.00 10.40
N VAL A 134 -11.90 5.30 10.50
CA VAL A 134 -11.31 5.89 11.73
C VAL A 134 -12.27 5.76 12.92
N GLU A 135 -13.57 5.98 12.71
CA GLU A 135 -14.61 5.82 13.74
C GLU A 135 -14.73 4.38 14.25
N LYS A 136 -14.30 3.39 13.47
CA LYS A 136 -14.18 1.98 13.88
C LYS A 136 -12.89 1.67 14.63
N GLY A 137 -11.99 2.64 14.81
CA GLY A 137 -10.75 2.51 15.58
C GLY A 137 -9.54 2.03 14.78
N TYR A 138 -9.64 1.85 13.46
CA TYR A 138 -8.51 1.47 12.63
C TYR A 138 -7.57 2.64 12.35
N ARG A 139 -6.28 2.37 12.27
CA ARG A 139 -5.32 3.32 11.71
C ARG A 139 -5.54 3.43 10.21
N LEU A 140 -5.58 4.64 9.71
CA LEU A 140 -5.89 4.94 8.30
C LEU A 140 -4.63 5.29 7.53
N CYS A 141 -4.45 4.72 6.33
CA CYS A 141 -3.54 5.28 5.33
C CYS A 141 -4.35 5.68 4.09
N VAL A 142 -4.22 6.94 3.68
CA VAL A 142 -4.94 7.48 2.52
C VAL A 142 -4.09 7.33 1.26
N GLN A 143 -4.66 6.68 0.24
CA GLN A 143 -4.01 6.36 -1.05
C GLN A 143 -4.69 7.14 -2.18
N PRO A 144 -4.37 8.42 -2.40
CA PRO A 144 -4.94 9.18 -3.53
C PRO A 144 -4.42 8.61 -4.85
N ALA A 145 -5.28 7.91 -5.57
CA ALA A 145 -4.94 7.35 -6.88
C ALA A 145 -4.68 8.48 -7.88
N ARG A 146 -3.72 8.25 -8.80
CA ARG A 146 -3.47 9.14 -9.91
C ARG A 146 -3.11 10.56 -9.46
N VAL A 147 -2.00 10.73 -8.72
CA VAL A 147 -1.54 12.07 -8.32
C VAL A 147 -1.28 12.99 -9.52
N ASP A 148 -0.98 12.42 -10.69
CA ASP A 148 -0.84 13.14 -11.96
C ASP A 148 -2.10 13.90 -12.42
N GLN A 149 -3.26 13.59 -11.87
CA GLN A 149 -4.52 14.28 -12.19
C GLN A 149 -4.80 15.52 -11.33
N TYR A 150 -3.99 15.76 -10.30
CA TYR A 150 -4.19 16.90 -9.42
C TYR A 150 -3.33 18.09 -9.86
N SER A 151 -3.92 19.30 -9.89
CA SER A 151 -3.10 20.50 -9.80
C SER A 151 -2.43 20.58 -8.42
N GLU A 152 -1.44 21.46 -8.27
CA GLU A 152 -0.79 21.68 -6.98
C GLU A 152 -1.77 22.09 -5.89
N GLU A 153 -2.67 23.03 -6.20
CA GLU A 153 -3.68 23.55 -5.27
C GLU A 153 -4.71 22.46 -4.91
N GLU A 154 -5.13 21.65 -5.87
CA GLU A 154 -6.07 20.54 -5.64
C GLU A 154 -5.43 19.46 -4.75
N PHE A 155 -4.15 19.14 -4.99
CA PHE A 155 -3.43 18.16 -4.19
C PHE A 155 -3.26 18.64 -2.75
N VAL A 156 -2.86 19.89 -2.56
CA VAL A 156 -2.74 20.51 -1.22
C VAL A 156 -4.08 20.49 -0.51
N ALA A 157 -5.17 20.94 -1.16
CA ALA A 157 -6.50 20.95 -0.56
C ALA A 157 -6.98 19.53 -0.17
N MET A 158 -6.69 18.53 -1.00
CA MET A 158 -6.97 17.14 -0.68
C MET A 158 -6.17 16.68 0.54
N VAL A 159 -4.87 16.93 0.57
CA VAL A 159 -3.99 16.55 1.69
C VAL A 159 -4.44 17.19 3.00
N GLU A 160 -4.69 18.51 3.02
CA GLU A 160 -5.17 19.24 4.20
C GLU A 160 -6.49 18.67 4.71
N ARG A 161 -7.43 18.38 3.80
CA ARG A 161 -8.72 17.81 4.15
C ARG A 161 -8.61 16.42 4.77
N PHE A 162 -7.85 15.51 4.15
CA PHE A 162 -7.70 14.16 4.69
C PHE A 162 -6.87 14.14 5.98
N ALA A 163 -5.97 15.10 6.18
CA ALA A 163 -5.23 15.27 7.44
C ALA A 163 -6.15 15.57 8.65
N GLU A 164 -7.37 16.13 8.43
CA GLU A 164 -8.37 16.32 9.49
C GLU A 164 -8.83 14.99 10.14
N LEU A 165 -8.68 13.88 9.45
CA LEU A 165 -9.00 12.53 9.95
C LEU A 165 -7.88 11.93 10.81
N ASP A 166 -6.78 12.64 10.99
CA ASP A 166 -5.59 12.18 11.73
C ASP A 166 -5.06 10.81 11.24
N PRO A 167 -4.87 10.63 9.92
CA PRO A 167 -4.42 9.35 9.40
C PRO A 167 -2.99 9.04 9.83
N MET A 168 -2.62 7.75 9.85
CA MET A 168 -1.24 7.31 10.02
C MET A 168 -0.33 7.86 8.92
N ALA A 169 -0.82 7.83 7.67
CA ALA A 169 -0.07 8.32 6.51
C ALA A 169 -0.98 8.82 5.39
N VAL A 170 -0.46 9.79 4.62
CA VAL A 170 -1.00 10.17 3.30
C VAL A 170 0.07 9.86 2.26
N TYR A 171 -0.34 9.20 1.18
CA TYR A 171 0.55 8.69 0.15
C TYR A 171 0.64 9.60 -1.07
N VAL A 172 1.79 9.55 -1.74
CA VAL A 172 1.94 9.95 -3.13
C VAL A 172 1.97 8.68 -3.97
N VAL A 173 0.97 8.53 -4.86
CA VAL A 173 0.75 7.29 -5.61
C VAL A 173 0.95 7.51 -7.10
N ASP A 174 2.02 6.93 -7.66
CA ASP A 174 2.22 6.83 -9.11
C ASP A 174 1.52 5.60 -9.67
N SER A 175 0.20 5.70 -9.84
CA SER A 175 -0.66 4.57 -10.25
C SER A 175 -0.30 3.97 -11.60
N TRP A 176 0.37 4.72 -12.47
CA TRP A 176 0.77 4.26 -13.81
C TRP A 176 2.28 4.07 -13.95
N GLY A 177 3.07 4.40 -12.93
CA GLY A 177 4.53 4.31 -13.02
C GLY A 177 5.13 5.15 -14.13
N THR A 178 4.52 6.30 -14.42
CA THR A 178 4.89 7.18 -15.56
C THR A 178 5.40 8.54 -15.13
N GLN A 179 5.38 8.84 -13.84
CA GLN A 179 5.90 10.08 -13.29
C GLN A 179 7.42 10.01 -13.13
N ASN A 180 8.11 11.10 -13.40
CA ASN A 180 9.53 11.17 -13.08
C ASN A 180 9.76 11.44 -11.57
N PRO A 181 10.95 11.11 -11.04
CA PRO A 181 11.23 11.27 -9.61
C PRO A 181 11.04 12.69 -9.09
N GLU A 182 11.38 13.71 -9.89
CA GLU A 182 11.29 15.12 -9.46
C GLU A 182 9.82 15.58 -9.34
N ASP A 183 8.93 15.15 -10.24
CA ASP A 183 7.51 15.47 -10.16
C ASP A 183 6.88 14.83 -8.92
N LEU A 184 7.18 13.56 -8.63
CA LEU A 184 6.70 12.88 -7.43
C LEU A 184 7.26 13.51 -6.15
N LEU A 185 8.54 13.86 -6.15
CA LEU A 185 9.18 14.55 -5.02
C LEU A 185 8.53 15.91 -4.74
N ARG A 186 8.08 16.62 -5.77
CA ARG A 186 7.32 17.87 -5.61
C ARG A 186 6.01 17.65 -4.83
N TYR A 187 5.22 16.61 -5.16
CA TYR A 187 4.02 16.25 -4.39
C TYR A 187 4.35 15.85 -2.95
N MET A 188 5.43 15.09 -2.73
CA MET A 188 5.89 14.75 -1.39
C MET A 188 6.24 16.00 -0.57
N ARG A 189 6.93 16.97 -1.18
CA ARG A 189 7.25 18.24 -0.53
C ARG A 189 6.01 19.09 -0.20
N PHE A 190 4.98 19.05 -1.04
CA PHE A 190 3.70 19.69 -0.73
C PHE A 190 3.05 19.03 0.47
N ALA A 191 2.90 17.73 0.46
CA ALA A 191 2.33 17.00 1.59
C ALA A 191 3.13 17.24 2.88
N ASP A 192 4.47 17.24 2.82
CA ASP A 192 5.33 17.52 3.98
C ASP A 192 5.07 18.90 4.59
N ARG A 193 4.75 19.91 3.81
CA ARG A 193 4.50 21.28 4.30
C ARG A 193 3.11 21.47 4.87
N HIS A 194 2.12 20.73 4.35
CA HIS A 194 0.69 20.99 4.57
C HIS A 194 0.01 20.00 5.52
N MET A 195 0.71 19.00 6.03
CA MET A 195 0.18 18.09 7.04
C MET A 195 0.80 18.32 8.42
N PRO A 196 0.11 17.96 9.52
CA PRO A 196 0.70 17.82 10.85
C PRO A 196 1.93 16.89 10.84
N ALA A 197 2.99 17.22 11.61
CA ALA A 197 4.27 16.52 11.52
C ALA A 197 4.24 15.04 11.93
N HIS A 198 3.24 14.60 12.68
CA HIS A 198 3.08 13.21 13.13
C HIS A 198 2.43 12.31 12.07
N ILE A 199 1.83 12.87 11.02
CA ILE A 199 1.28 12.10 9.89
C ILE A 199 2.44 11.75 8.96
N SER A 200 2.65 10.46 8.70
CA SER A 200 3.73 9.98 7.83
C SER A 200 3.45 10.27 6.36
N LEU A 201 4.52 10.32 5.56
CA LEU A 201 4.44 10.29 4.10
C LEU A 201 4.52 8.86 3.61
N GLY A 202 3.67 8.48 2.65
CA GLY A 202 3.77 7.20 1.96
C GLY A 202 4.18 7.39 0.49
N TYR A 203 4.89 6.42 -0.06
CA TYR A 203 5.14 6.31 -1.50
C TYR A 203 4.72 4.92 -1.99
N HIS A 204 3.87 4.92 -3.02
CA HIS A 204 3.55 3.73 -3.80
C HIS A 204 3.71 4.06 -5.28
N GLY A 205 4.51 3.30 -5.99
CA GLY A 205 4.79 3.57 -7.40
C GLY A 205 4.96 2.30 -8.22
N HIS A 206 4.28 2.29 -9.39
CA HIS A 206 4.52 1.28 -10.41
C HIS A 206 5.77 1.58 -11.24
N ASN A 207 6.29 0.56 -11.89
CA ASN A 207 7.63 0.60 -12.51
C ASN A 207 7.60 0.72 -14.05
N ASN A 208 6.52 1.25 -14.64
CA ASN A 208 6.33 1.30 -16.10
C ASN A 208 7.40 2.11 -16.84
N MET A 209 7.99 3.12 -16.20
CA MET A 209 9.16 3.85 -16.72
C MET A 209 10.48 3.39 -16.10
N MET A 210 10.49 2.25 -15.41
CA MET A 210 11.65 1.69 -14.70
C MET A 210 12.29 2.67 -13.69
N GLN A 211 11.48 3.52 -13.06
CA GLN A 211 11.97 4.57 -12.16
C GLN A 211 11.58 4.38 -10.70
N ALA A 212 10.82 3.32 -10.36
CA ALA A 212 10.36 3.12 -8.98
C ALA A 212 11.52 3.12 -7.97
N MET A 213 12.62 2.43 -8.29
CA MET A 213 13.82 2.38 -7.44
C MET A 213 14.52 3.73 -7.33
N SER A 214 14.75 4.42 -8.45
CA SER A 214 15.39 5.75 -8.44
C SER A 214 14.54 6.78 -7.69
N THR A 215 13.21 6.71 -7.84
CA THR A 215 12.28 7.59 -7.12
C THR A 215 12.36 7.34 -5.61
N ALA A 216 12.29 6.09 -5.16
CA ALA A 216 12.43 5.75 -3.75
C ALA A 216 13.77 6.25 -3.18
N GLN A 217 14.88 6.04 -3.90
CA GLN A 217 16.21 6.50 -3.50
C GLN A 217 16.30 8.03 -3.38
N VAL A 218 15.67 8.77 -4.29
CA VAL A 218 15.64 10.25 -4.23
C VAL A 218 14.81 10.69 -3.02
N MET A 219 13.64 10.09 -2.79
CA MET A 219 12.79 10.40 -1.64
C MET A 219 13.47 10.12 -0.30
N MET A 220 14.21 9.01 -0.18
CA MET A 220 14.95 8.66 1.02
C MET A 220 16.07 9.67 1.36
N LYS A 221 16.59 10.37 0.37
CA LYS A 221 17.64 11.39 0.57
C LYS A 221 17.09 12.77 0.93
N GLU A 222 15.79 12.98 0.80
CA GLU A 222 15.16 14.23 1.21
C GLU A 222 15.08 14.35 2.72
N ASN A 223 15.14 15.57 3.19
CA ASN A 223 15.06 15.86 4.62
C ASN A 223 13.62 16.21 5.01
N PHE A 224 12.70 15.23 4.88
CA PHE A 224 11.32 15.41 5.32
C PHE A 224 11.23 15.53 6.85
N ARG A 225 10.24 16.27 7.34
CA ARG A 225 10.02 16.54 8.77
C ARG A 225 9.30 15.41 9.51
N ARG A 226 9.01 14.30 8.81
CA ARG A 226 8.15 13.20 9.27
C ARG A 226 8.64 11.85 8.80
N ASP A 227 8.12 10.80 9.41
CA ASP A 227 8.40 9.44 9.00
C ASP A 227 7.84 9.14 7.60
N MET A 228 8.43 8.14 6.93
CA MET A 228 8.03 7.68 5.61
C MET A 228 7.68 6.21 5.61
N ILE A 229 6.81 5.82 4.66
CA ILE A 229 6.50 4.43 4.34
C ILE A 229 6.75 4.22 2.85
N LEU A 230 7.55 3.22 2.50
CA LEU A 230 7.80 2.82 1.12
C LEU A 230 7.11 1.48 0.85
N ASP A 231 6.23 1.47 -0.16
CA ASP A 231 5.58 0.24 -0.62
C ASP A 231 6.47 -0.47 -1.64
N ALA A 232 6.62 -1.77 -1.47
CA ALA A 232 7.34 -2.62 -2.40
C ALA A 232 6.70 -4.02 -2.44
N SER A 233 7.07 -4.84 -3.41
CA SER A 233 6.63 -6.22 -3.51
C SER A 233 7.78 -7.12 -3.93
N VAL A 234 7.71 -8.41 -3.56
CA VAL A 234 8.72 -9.40 -3.92
C VAL A 234 8.86 -9.48 -5.45
N TYR A 235 10.09 -9.32 -5.93
CA TYR A 235 10.42 -9.25 -7.36
C TYR A 235 9.59 -8.21 -8.14
N GLY A 236 9.05 -7.23 -7.43
CA GLY A 236 8.20 -6.18 -8.00
C GLY A 236 6.87 -6.69 -8.55
N ILE A 237 6.34 -7.83 -8.10
CA ILE A 237 5.05 -8.35 -8.60
C ILE A 237 3.95 -7.31 -8.42
N GLY A 238 3.23 -7.00 -9.51
CA GLY A 238 2.17 -5.99 -9.50
C GLY A 238 1.71 -5.61 -10.89
N ARG A 239 0.74 -4.74 -10.95
CA ARG A 239 0.12 -4.31 -12.20
C ARG A 239 1.11 -3.67 -13.17
N GLY A 240 0.95 -3.94 -14.48
CA GLY A 240 1.79 -3.39 -15.56
C GLY A 240 3.22 -3.92 -15.50
N ALA A 241 4.22 -3.04 -15.48
CA ALA A 241 5.62 -3.42 -15.30
C ALA A 241 6.00 -3.68 -13.81
N GLY A 242 5.01 -3.86 -12.95
CA GLY A 242 5.19 -4.18 -11.53
C GLY A 242 5.42 -2.96 -10.64
N ASN A 243 5.93 -3.21 -9.45
CA ASN A 243 6.19 -2.26 -8.38
C ASN A 243 7.68 -2.06 -8.12
N LEU A 244 8.01 -1.31 -7.08
CA LEU A 244 9.33 -1.30 -6.47
C LEU A 244 9.68 -2.70 -5.93
N ASN A 245 10.86 -3.22 -6.25
CA ASN A 245 11.30 -4.53 -5.78
C ASN A 245 11.67 -4.51 -4.29
N LEU A 246 11.01 -5.36 -3.50
CA LEU A 246 11.15 -5.41 -2.04
C LEU A 246 12.58 -5.74 -1.60
N GLU A 247 13.16 -6.78 -2.19
CA GLU A 247 14.51 -7.25 -1.90
C GLU A 247 15.58 -6.21 -2.25
N LEU A 248 15.36 -5.44 -3.33
CA LEU A 248 16.33 -4.44 -3.75
C LEU A 248 16.28 -3.19 -2.86
N ILE A 249 15.07 -2.70 -2.55
CA ILE A 249 14.93 -1.53 -1.69
C ILE A 249 15.29 -1.86 -0.24
N GLY A 250 14.94 -3.06 0.27
CA GLY A 250 15.33 -3.53 1.60
C GLY A 250 16.85 -3.54 1.74
N LYS A 251 17.57 -4.15 0.79
CA LYS A 251 19.03 -4.13 0.76
C LYS A 251 19.62 -2.72 0.72
N TYR A 252 19.04 -1.84 -0.09
CA TYR A 252 19.47 -0.44 -0.15
C TYR A 252 19.24 0.29 1.17
N MET A 253 18.12 0.05 1.85
CA MET A 253 17.83 0.65 3.16
C MET A 253 18.82 0.15 4.23
N ASP A 254 19.19 -1.11 4.23
CA ASP A 254 20.21 -1.64 5.14
C ASP A 254 21.54 -0.92 4.96
N GLU A 255 21.98 -0.74 3.72
CA GLU A 255 23.26 -0.07 3.40
C GLU A 255 23.24 1.43 3.71
N GLN A 256 22.12 2.11 3.53
CA GLN A 256 22.04 3.58 3.70
C GLN A 256 21.58 4.01 5.09
N LEU A 257 20.72 3.22 5.75
CA LEU A 257 20.05 3.60 7.00
C LEU A 257 20.45 2.70 8.17
N GLY A 258 21.10 1.55 7.90
CA GLY A 258 21.45 0.56 8.92
C GLY A 258 20.21 -0.17 9.45
N THR A 259 19.20 -0.39 8.60
CA THR A 259 18.11 -1.34 8.89
C THR A 259 18.64 -2.77 8.88
N ASP A 260 17.82 -3.73 9.26
CA ASP A 260 18.23 -5.14 9.42
C ASP A 260 17.15 -6.06 8.80
N TYR A 261 16.86 -5.84 7.50
CA TYR A 261 15.93 -6.69 6.76
C TYR A 261 16.65 -7.94 6.26
N ASP A 262 16.10 -9.11 6.55
CA ASP A 262 16.63 -10.36 6.00
C ASP A 262 16.13 -10.55 4.55
N ILE A 263 17.04 -10.50 3.60
CA ILE A 263 16.73 -10.62 2.17
C ILE A 263 16.51 -12.06 1.73
N ASP A 264 17.11 -13.04 2.43
CA ASP A 264 17.03 -14.45 2.03
C ASP A 264 15.59 -14.98 2.02
N PRO A 265 14.72 -14.71 3.03
CA PRO A 265 13.31 -15.08 2.96
C PRO A 265 12.56 -14.41 1.81
N MET A 266 12.90 -13.17 1.44
CA MET A 266 12.28 -12.49 0.28
C MET A 266 12.63 -13.21 -1.03
N LEU A 267 13.87 -13.64 -1.20
CA LEU A 267 14.31 -14.42 -2.36
C LEU A 267 13.70 -15.82 -2.37
N GLU A 268 13.51 -16.45 -1.20
CA GLU A 268 12.82 -17.74 -1.10
C GLU A 268 11.36 -17.63 -1.56
N ILE A 269 10.66 -16.53 -1.22
CA ILE A 269 9.29 -16.27 -1.72
C ILE A 269 9.30 -16.23 -3.25
N TYR A 270 10.25 -15.53 -3.85
CA TYR A 270 10.35 -15.47 -5.30
C TYR A 270 10.56 -16.87 -5.90
N GLU A 271 11.56 -17.60 -5.43
CA GLU A 271 11.94 -18.89 -6.00
C GLU A 271 10.86 -19.96 -5.89
N ARG A 272 10.12 -19.98 -4.76
CA ARG A 272 9.14 -21.04 -4.47
C ARG A 272 7.73 -20.73 -4.90
N TYR A 273 7.33 -19.44 -4.92
CA TYR A 273 5.92 -19.06 -5.04
C TYR A 273 5.65 -18.02 -6.12
N VAL A 274 6.53 -17.07 -6.35
CA VAL A 274 6.31 -15.96 -7.27
C VAL A 274 6.81 -16.28 -8.68
N LYS A 275 7.87 -17.07 -8.78
CA LYS A 275 8.48 -17.45 -10.06
C LYS A 275 7.53 -18.15 -11.01
N ASP A 276 6.72 -19.08 -10.53
CA ASP A 276 5.76 -19.81 -11.37
C ASP A 276 4.66 -18.86 -11.88
N ILE A 277 4.25 -17.87 -11.08
CA ILE A 277 3.33 -16.81 -11.51
C ILE A 277 3.98 -15.97 -12.61
N TYR A 278 5.26 -15.57 -12.42
CA TYR A 278 6.01 -14.81 -13.41
C TYR A 278 6.17 -15.56 -14.73
N ASP A 279 6.45 -16.85 -14.67
CA ASP A 279 6.64 -17.69 -15.85
C ASP A 279 5.34 -17.83 -16.68
N MET A 280 4.16 -17.74 -16.04
CA MET A 280 2.83 -17.78 -16.69
C MET A 280 2.35 -16.40 -17.16
N GLU A 281 2.51 -15.39 -16.35
CA GLU A 281 2.00 -14.01 -16.52
C GLU A 281 3.13 -13.01 -16.20
N PRO A 282 4.13 -12.86 -17.07
CA PRO A 282 5.29 -12.01 -16.77
C PRO A 282 4.91 -10.53 -16.70
N TRP A 283 5.46 -9.84 -15.71
CA TRP A 283 5.45 -8.37 -15.60
C TRP A 283 6.86 -7.83 -15.84
N GLY A 284 6.95 -6.55 -16.10
CA GLY A 284 8.21 -5.90 -16.49
C GLY A 284 8.28 -5.66 -17.99
N TYR A 285 9.48 -5.44 -18.46
CA TYR A 285 9.78 -5.19 -19.87
C TYR A 285 10.58 -6.35 -20.46
#